data_5050d5a5eef737482c59ab37a3ebff4c
#
_entry.id   5050d5a5eef737482c59ab37a3ebff4c
#
_cell.length_a   1.000
_cell.length_b   1.000
_cell.length_c   1.000
_cell.angle_alpha   90.00
_cell.angle_beta   90.00
_cell.angle_gamma   90.00
#
_symmetry.space_group_name_H-M   'P 1'
#
loop_
_entity.id
_entity.type
_entity.pdbx_description
1 polymer ?
#
loop_
_entity_poly.entity_id
_entity_poly.type
_entity_poly.pdbx_seq_one_letter_code
_entity_poly.pdbx_strand_id
1 'polypeptide(L)'
;KAVMEEIRRKTAVISSADIMPFTRPMIPGYGVNSGFEVYIQDQKGGTTEDLLKYTREFISELNKRPEIGRATTSFDTKFPQYLVEVDAARCKRNGISPSDVLSTLAGYVGGSYASNMNRFSKLYRVMVQASPEYRLDTESLNSIFVRNDSGEMSPISQYLKLTRVYGSEVLTRFNLFSAIQVNGAAASGYSSGQAIKAVQEVAAQTLPTGYGFEFGGMSREESNTGNTTTLVFVICVVFIY
;
A
#
# COMPACT_ATOMS: atom_id res chain seq x y z
N LYS A 1 -8.07 15.92 -20.33
CA LYS A 1 -8.93 16.41 -19.23
C LYS A 1 -10.41 16.20 -19.58
N ALA A 2 -10.93 16.68 -20.71
CA ALA A 2 -12.35 16.55 -21.10
C ALA A 2 -12.87 15.10 -21.09
N VAL A 3 -12.08 14.14 -21.62
CA VAL A 3 -12.46 12.71 -21.61
C VAL A 3 -12.59 12.17 -20.19
N MET A 4 -11.72 12.58 -19.26
CA MET A 4 -11.78 12.17 -17.86
C MET A 4 -13.02 12.70 -17.15
N GLU A 5 -13.41 13.94 -17.42
CA GLU A 5 -14.63 14.53 -16.89
C GLU A 5 -15.87 13.84 -17.43
N GLU A 6 -15.85 13.48 -18.71
CA GLU A 6 -16.94 12.72 -19.33
C GLU A 6 -17.08 11.32 -18.75
N ILE A 7 -15.96 10.61 -18.51
CA ILE A 7 -15.97 9.32 -17.83
C ILE A 7 -16.55 9.47 -16.42
N ARG A 8 -16.09 10.44 -15.63
CA ARG A 8 -16.63 10.70 -14.28
C ARG A 8 -18.14 10.95 -14.31
N ARG A 9 -18.61 11.78 -15.24
CA ARG A 9 -20.03 12.08 -15.39
C ARG A 9 -20.84 10.83 -15.73
N LYS A 10 -20.35 10.00 -16.66
CA LYS A 10 -21.02 8.76 -17.06
C LYS A 10 -21.01 7.68 -15.97
N THR A 11 -19.96 7.63 -15.17
CA THR A 11 -19.83 6.62 -14.10
C THR A 11 -20.45 7.07 -12.77
N ALA A 12 -20.75 8.36 -12.59
CA ALA A 12 -21.40 8.87 -11.38
C ALA A 12 -22.80 8.27 -11.09
N VAL A 13 -23.42 7.64 -12.09
CA VAL A 13 -24.70 6.94 -11.96
C VAL A 13 -24.53 5.57 -11.26
N ILE A 14 -23.33 5.04 -11.21
CA ILE A 14 -23.03 3.72 -10.62
C ILE A 14 -22.82 3.92 -9.12
N SER A 15 -23.82 3.59 -8.32
CA SER A 15 -23.77 3.73 -6.85
C SER A 15 -23.12 2.53 -6.13
N SER A 16 -22.90 1.43 -6.83
CA SER A 16 -22.33 0.18 -6.26
C SER A 16 -20.80 0.15 -6.25
N ALA A 17 -20.13 1.13 -6.87
CA ALA A 17 -18.68 1.21 -6.95
C ALA A 17 -18.19 2.66 -6.96
N ASP A 18 -17.05 2.94 -6.32
CA ASP A 18 -16.32 4.21 -6.44
C ASP A 18 -15.34 4.10 -7.61
N ILE A 19 -15.61 4.83 -8.70
CA ILE A 19 -14.82 4.75 -9.94
C ILE A 19 -13.95 5.98 -10.05
N MET A 20 -12.63 5.78 -9.94
CA MET A 20 -11.63 6.82 -10.07
C MET A 20 -10.81 6.65 -11.35
N PRO A 21 -11.15 7.38 -12.43
CA PRO A 21 -10.31 7.39 -13.61
C PRO A 21 -9.03 8.20 -13.36
N PHE A 22 -7.88 7.67 -13.81
CA PHE A 22 -6.57 8.33 -13.71
C PHE A 22 -5.80 8.23 -15.03
N THR A 23 -4.82 9.11 -15.23
CA THR A 23 -3.90 9.07 -16.37
C THR A 23 -2.50 8.68 -15.91
N ARG A 24 -1.75 8.02 -16.78
CA ARG A 24 -0.34 7.71 -16.52
C ARG A 24 0.51 8.99 -16.51
N PRO A 25 1.63 9.02 -15.77
CA PRO A 25 2.61 10.09 -15.85
C PRO A 25 3.11 10.27 -17.29
N MET A 26 3.51 11.49 -17.64
CA MET A 26 4.10 11.76 -18.96
C MET A 26 5.46 11.07 -19.14
N ILE A 27 6.20 10.88 -18.07
CA ILE A 27 7.51 10.22 -18.08
C ILE A 27 7.37 8.85 -17.38
N PRO A 28 7.57 7.73 -18.08
CA PRO A 28 7.55 6.41 -17.49
C PRO A 28 8.60 6.27 -16.37
N GLY A 29 8.22 5.62 -15.25
CA GLY A 29 9.10 5.40 -14.10
C GLY A 29 9.02 6.44 -12.99
N TYR A 30 8.32 7.55 -13.22
CA TYR A 30 8.12 8.60 -12.22
C TYR A 30 6.68 8.59 -11.65
N GLY A 31 6.39 7.58 -10.83
CA GLY A 31 5.08 7.41 -10.19
C GLY A 31 4.08 6.60 -11.01
N VAL A 32 2.92 6.35 -10.43
CA VAL A 32 1.84 5.54 -11.04
C VAL A 32 0.79 6.44 -11.70
N ASN A 33 0.55 7.61 -11.15
CA ASN A 33 -0.49 8.57 -11.60
C ASN A 33 0.14 9.90 -12.02
N SER A 34 -0.51 10.60 -12.93
CA SER A 34 -0.20 12.01 -13.19
C SER A 34 -0.70 12.87 -12.03
N GLY A 35 0.14 13.76 -11.52
CA GLY A 35 -0.17 14.64 -10.40
C GLY A 35 0.96 14.66 -9.37
N PHE A 36 0.65 15.04 -8.14
CA PHE A 36 1.63 15.00 -7.06
C PHE A 36 1.52 13.70 -6.26
N GLU A 37 2.67 13.28 -5.75
CA GLU A 37 2.85 12.14 -4.87
C GLU A 37 3.60 12.60 -3.63
N VAL A 38 3.03 12.38 -2.45
CA VAL A 38 3.63 12.73 -1.17
C VAL A 38 3.46 11.60 -0.17
N TYR A 39 4.51 11.33 0.60
CA TYR A 39 4.54 10.33 1.66
C TYR A 39 4.50 11.04 3.01
N ILE A 40 3.44 10.80 3.77
CA ILE A 40 3.35 11.25 5.16
C ILE A 40 4.05 10.22 6.03
N GLN A 41 5.05 10.65 6.78
CA GLN A 41 5.99 9.79 7.51
C GLN A 41 5.77 9.89 9.03
N ASP A 42 5.84 8.75 9.69
CA ASP A 42 5.99 8.68 11.14
C ASP A 42 7.49 8.55 11.51
N GLN A 43 8.04 9.62 12.04
CA GLN A 43 9.46 9.72 12.42
C GLN A 43 9.69 9.41 13.90
N LYS A 44 8.65 9.24 14.69
CA LYS A 44 8.72 8.93 16.13
C LYS A 44 8.48 7.47 16.49
N GLY A 45 8.04 6.64 15.51
CA GLY A 45 7.73 5.21 15.75
C GLY A 45 6.42 5.00 16.49
N GLY A 46 5.39 5.78 16.16
CA GLY A 46 4.03 5.62 16.69
C GLY A 46 3.26 4.46 16.07
N THR A 47 1.94 4.49 16.26
CA THR A 47 1.05 3.47 15.70
C THR A 47 0.63 3.79 14.27
N THR A 48 0.26 2.75 13.51
CA THR A 48 -0.28 2.91 12.16
C THR A 48 -1.60 3.69 12.15
N GLU A 49 -2.40 3.53 13.20
CA GLU A 49 -3.66 4.23 13.41
C GLU A 49 -3.44 5.73 13.57
N ASP A 50 -2.45 6.13 14.36
CA ASP A 50 -2.10 7.55 14.53
C ASP A 50 -1.61 8.15 13.20
N LEU A 51 -0.73 7.45 12.49
CA LEU A 51 -0.26 7.88 11.18
C LEU A 51 -1.43 8.05 10.20
N LEU A 52 -2.36 7.09 10.16
CA LEU A 52 -3.56 7.18 9.32
C LEU A 52 -4.46 8.36 9.72
N LYS A 53 -4.64 8.61 11.02
CA LYS A 53 -5.42 9.73 11.54
C LYS A 53 -4.86 11.06 11.02
N TYR A 54 -3.57 11.33 11.23
CA TYR A 54 -2.93 12.58 10.77
C TYR A 54 -2.90 12.67 9.24
N THR A 55 -2.73 11.57 8.55
CA THR A 55 -2.81 11.54 7.09
C THR A 55 -4.21 11.92 6.59
N ARG A 56 -5.26 11.46 7.24
CA ARG A 56 -6.66 11.83 6.90
C ARG A 56 -6.95 13.29 7.21
N GLU A 57 -6.48 13.81 8.32
CA GLU A 57 -6.57 15.24 8.67
C GLU A 57 -5.85 16.09 7.61
N PHE A 58 -4.63 15.72 7.25
CA PHE A 58 -3.87 16.36 6.18
C PHE A 58 -4.62 16.33 4.85
N ILE A 59 -5.15 15.19 4.41
CA ILE A 59 -5.93 15.07 3.17
C ILE A 59 -7.18 15.94 3.22
N SER A 60 -7.87 16.00 4.37
CA SER A 60 -9.07 16.82 4.55
C SER A 60 -8.77 18.30 4.37
N GLU A 61 -7.71 18.80 5.00
CA GLU A 61 -7.30 20.21 4.88
C GLU A 61 -6.76 20.50 3.46
N LEU A 62 -6.03 19.56 2.88
CA LEU A 62 -5.51 19.70 1.53
C LEU A 62 -6.63 19.82 0.48
N ASN A 63 -7.71 19.04 0.63
CA ASN A 63 -8.85 19.09 -0.27
C ASN A 63 -9.70 20.36 -0.15
N LYS A 64 -9.47 21.20 0.87
CA LYS A 64 -10.12 22.55 0.98
C LYS A 64 -9.38 23.62 0.18
N ARG A 65 -8.16 23.33 -0.27
CA ARG A 65 -7.34 24.29 -1.00
C ARG A 65 -7.82 24.42 -2.45
N PRO A 66 -7.94 25.65 -2.97
CA PRO A 66 -8.39 25.88 -4.36
C PRO A 66 -7.38 25.34 -5.40
N GLU A 67 -6.09 25.25 -5.04
CA GLU A 67 -5.04 24.73 -5.91
C GLU A 67 -5.13 23.22 -6.11
N ILE A 68 -5.86 22.51 -5.23
CA ILE A 68 -5.94 21.05 -5.21
C ILE A 68 -7.28 20.59 -5.81
N GLY A 69 -7.21 19.79 -6.85
CA GLY A 69 -8.39 19.19 -7.44
C GLY A 69 -8.95 18.03 -6.62
N ARG A 70 -8.08 17.14 -6.20
CA ARG A 70 -8.40 16.03 -5.28
C ARG A 70 -7.11 15.44 -4.76
N ALA A 71 -7.08 15.14 -3.47
CA ALA A 71 -6.05 14.34 -2.81
C ALA A 71 -6.68 13.13 -2.13
N THR A 72 -6.07 11.96 -2.28
CA THR A 72 -6.58 10.68 -1.75
C THR A 72 -5.43 9.76 -1.37
N THR A 73 -5.73 8.78 -0.52
CA THR A 73 -4.84 7.64 -0.25
C THR A 73 -5.58 6.34 -0.51
N SER A 74 -4.87 5.32 -0.96
CA SER A 74 -5.38 3.95 -1.07
C SER A 74 -5.13 3.14 0.21
N PHE A 75 -4.42 3.72 1.18
CA PHE A 75 -4.13 3.03 2.43
C PHE A 75 -5.38 2.91 3.29
N ASP A 76 -5.67 1.69 3.75
CA ASP A 76 -6.76 1.39 4.67
C ASP A 76 -6.34 0.35 5.70
N THR A 77 -6.94 0.43 6.89
CA THR A 77 -6.76 -0.52 8.00
C THR A 77 -7.95 -1.46 8.17
N LYS A 78 -8.90 -1.45 7.23
CA LYS A 78 -10.11 -2.26 7.27
C LYS A 78 -10.04 -3.52 6.42
N PHE A 79 -8.85 -3.91 5.99
CA PHE A 79 -8.68 -5.15 5.24
C PHE A 79 -8.95 -6.35 6.16
N PRO A 80 -9.89 -7.24 5.80
CA PRO A 80 -10.25 -8.39 6.64
C PRO A 80 -9.13 -9.43 6.62
N GLN A 81 -8.71 -9.87 7.79
CA GLN A 81 -7.66 -10.86 8.00
C GLN A 81 -8.11 -11.88 9.04
N TYR A 82 -7.44 -13.03 9.06
CA TYR A 82 -7.59 -14.00 10.13
C TYR A 82 -6.32 -14.07 10.97
N LEU A 83 -6.46 -13.77 12.27
CA LEU A 83 -5.42 -14.08 13.24
C LEU A 83 -5.49 -15.58 13.53
N VAL A 84 -4.37 -16.26 13.30
CA VAL A 84 -4.23 -17.69 13.52
C VAL A 84 -3.50 -17.92 14.85
N GLU A 85 -4.20 -18.54 15.80
CA GLU A 85 -3.62 -18.96 17.08
C GLU A 85 -3.54 -20.50 17.11
N VAL A 86 -2.37 -21.04 17.46
CA VAL A 86 -2.17 -22.49 17.58
C VAL A 86 -2.36 -22.90 19.03
N ASP A 87 -3.21 -23.89 19.29
CA ASP A 87 -3.33 -24.54 20.61
C ASP A 87 -2.12 -25.47 20.85
N ALA A 88 -1.05 -24.89 21.38
CA ALA A 88 0.19 -25.61 21.68
C ALA A 88 -0.02 -26.74 22.70
N ALA A 89 -0.97 -26.61 23.64
CA ALA A 89 -1.25 -27.64 24.62
C ALA A 89 -1.91 -28.87 23.96
N ARG A 90 -2.84 -28.63 23.03
CA ARG A 90 -3.49 -29.70 22.26
C ARG A 90 -2.51 -30.37 21.29
N CYS A 91 -1.66 -29.59 20.63
CA CYS A 91 -0.59 -30.11 19.78
C CYS A 91 0.32 -31.08 20.58
N LYS A 92 0.80 -30.65 21.74
CA LYS A 92 1.66 -31.45 22.59
C LYS A 92 1.03 -32.77 23.05
N ARG A 93 -0.27 -32.75 23.44
CA ARG A 93 -1.00 -33.97 23.83
C ARG A 93 -1.11 -35.00 22.71
N ASN A 94 -1.16 -34.53 21.45
CA ASN A 94 -1.30 -35.39 20.28
C ASN A 94 0.03 -35.69 19.56
N GLY A 95 1.18 -35.32 20.15
CA GLY A 95 2.49 -35.54 19.55
C GLY A 95 2.71 -34.77 18.25
N ILE A 96 2.21 -33.53 18.17
CA ILE A 96 2.34 -32.67 16.99
C ILE A 96 3.07 -31.39 17.38
N SER A 97 4.02 -30.99 16.56
CA SER A 97 4.70 -29.71 16.74
C SER A 97 3.81 -28.54 16.28
N PRO A 98 3.65 -27.46 17.07
CA PRO A 98 3.01 -26.24 16.61
C PRO A 98 3.62 -25.68 15.32
N SER A 99 4.93 -25.85 15.14
CA SER A 99 5.64 -25.45 13.92
C SER A 99 5.17 -26.22 12.70
N ASP A 100 4.88 -27.53 12.84
CA ASP A 100 4.40 -28.34 11.72
C ASP A 100 2.97 -27.98 11.32
N VAL A 101 2.14 -27.60 12.30
CA VAL A 101 0.78 -27.08 12.03
C VAL A 101 0.87 -25.78 11.22
N LEU A 102 1.72 -24.83 11.63
CA LEU A 102 1.88 -23.56 10.93
C LEU A 102 2.53 -23.71 9.55
N SER A 103 3.56 -24.57 9.43
CA SER A 103 4.24 -24.80 8.15
C SER A 103 3.32 -25.52 7.14
N THR A 104 2.49 -26.44 7.62
CA THR A 104 1.47 -27.09 6.80
C THR A 104 0.45 -26.06 6.30
N LEU A 105 -0.10 -25.24 7.20
CA LEU A 105 -1.03 -24.18 6.82
C LEU A 105 -0.41 -23.22 5.80
N ALA A 106 0.82 -22.77 6.05
CA ALA A 106 1.55 -21.87 5.16
C ALA A 106 1.78 -22.49 3.78
N GLY A 107 2.13 -23.79 3.72
CA GLY A 107 2.33 -24.49 2.46
C GLY A 107 1.05 -24.66 1.64
N TYR A 108 -0.06 -24.98 2.28
CA TYR A 108 -1.35 -25.14 1.58
C TYR A 108 -1.94 -23.81 1.11
N VAL A 109 -1.97 -22.80 2.00
CA VAL A 109 -2.62 -21.51 1.72
C VAL A 109 -1.69 -20.54 0.99
N GLY A 110 -0.46 -20.39 1.49
CA GLY A 110 0.53 -19.44 0.96
C GLY A 110 1.40 -20.00 -0.18
N GLY A 111 1.54 -21.31 -0.24
CA GLY A 111 2.43 -22.01 -1.15
C GLY A 111 3.85 -22.19 -0.58
N SER A 112 4.45 -23.30 -0.95
CA SER A 112 5.82 -23.67 -0.59
C SER A 112 6.72 -23.59 -1.82
N TYR A 113 7.87 -22.95 -1.67
CA TYR A 113 8.91 -22.97 -2.69
C TYR A 113 9.58 -24.34 -2.72
N ALA A 114 9.43 -25.06 -3.84
CA ALA A 114 9.97 -26.41 -3.99
C ALA A 114 11.34 -26.43 -4.67
N SER A 115 11.51 -25.70 -5.79
CA SER A 115 12.75 -25.69 -6.56
C SER A 115 12.79 -24.58 -7.60
N ASN A 116 13.91 -24.51 -8.34
CA ASN A 116 14.01 -23.71 -9.56
C ASN A 116 14.03 -24.62 -10.79
N MET A 117 13.46 -24.13 -11.88
CA MET A 117 13.47 -24.76 -13.18
C MET A 117 14.04 -23.80 -14.22
N ASN A 118 15.05 -24.23 -14.98
CA ASN A 118 15.58 -23.47 -16.09
C ASN A 118 14.86 -23.84 -17.40
N ARG A 119 14.27 -22.86 -18.07
CA ARG A 119 13.63 -23.03 -19.38
C ARG A 119 13.79 -21.77 -20.22
N PHE A 120 14.14 -21.93 -21.49
CA PHE A 120 14.36 -20.81 -22.42
C PHE A 120 15.34 -19.74 -21.88
N SER A 121 16.45 -20.17 -21.29
CA SER A 121 17.47 -19.29 -20.67
C SER A 121 16.95 -18.41 -19.55
N LYS A 122 15.80 -18.75 -18.95
CA LYS A 122 15.22 -18.07 -17.79
C LYS A 122 15.05 -19.02 -16.64
N LEU A 123 15.25 -18.50 -15.43
CA LEU A 123 15.02 -19.20 -14.17
C LEU A 123 13.57 -19.00 -13.71
N TYR A 124 12.84 -20.08 -13.54
CA TYR A 124 11.47 -20.09 -13.02
C TYR A 124 11.45 -20.72 -11.63
N ARG A 125 10.75 -20.08 -10.70
CA ARG A 125 10.49 -20.67 -9.38
C ARG A 125 9.33 -21.64 -9.46
N VAL A 126 9.52 -22.83 -8.91
CA VAL A 126 8.48 -23.84 -8.75
C VAL A 126 7.85 -23.69 -7.38
N MET A 127 6.59 -23.28 -7.36
CA MET A 127 5.78 -23.15 -6.14
C MET A 127 4.74 -24.25 -6.10
N VAL A 128 4.59 -24.89 -4.94
CA VAL A 128 3.56 -25.90 -4.68
C VAL A 128 2.54 -25.32 -3.71
N GLN A 129 1.28 -25.37 -4.08
CA GLN A 129 0.18 -24.77 -3.32
C GLN A 129 -1.07 -25.63 -3.51
N ALA A 130 -2.01 -25.61 -2.56
CA ALA A 130 -3.29 -26.24 -2.75
C ALA A 130 -4.08 -25.61 -3.91
N SER A 131 -4.84 -26.42 -4.64
CA SER A 131 -5.79 -25.90 -5.64
C SER A 131 -6.78 -24.93 -4.98
N PRO A 132 -7.30 -23.92 -5.73
CA PRO A 132 -8.17 -22.88 -5.17
C PRO A 132 -9.36 -23.45 -4.40
N GLU A 133 -9.99 -24.51 -4.86
CA GLU A 133 -11.14 -25.16 -4.23
C GLU A 133 -10.88 -25.69 -2.81
N TYR A 134 -9.61 -25.98 -2.46
CA TYR A 134 -9.20 -26.44 -1.13
C TYR A 134 -8.69 -25.35 -0.20
N ARG A 135 -8.84 -24.08 -0.57
CA ARG A 135 -8.39 -22.91 0.23
C ARG A 135 -9.30 -21.68 0.11
N LEU A 136 -10.57 -21.89 -0.29
CA LEU A 136 -11.52 -20.78 -0.49
C LEU A 136 -12.06 -20.19 0.81
N ASP A 137 -12.23 -21.03 1.81
CA ASP A 137 -12.87 -20.67 3.07
C ASP A 137 -12.20 -21.32 4.29
N THR A 138 -12.72 -20.99 5.47
CA THR A 138 -12.21 -21.56 6.72
C THR A 138 -12.61 -23.03 6.90
N GLU A 139 -13.64 -23.51 6.21
CA GLU A 139 -14.07 -24.93 6.26
C GLU A 139 -13.08 -25.83 5.52
N SER A 140 -12.37 -25.30 4.54
CA SER A 140 -11.30 -25.99 3.82
C SER A 140 -10.19 -26.50 4.73
N LEU A 141 -10.00 -25.90 5.91
CA LEU A 141 -9.01 -26.35 6.90
C LEU A 141 -9.30 -27.75 7.47
N ASN A 142 -10.54 -28.22 7.37
CA ASN A 142 -10.92 -29.59 7.79
C ASN A 142 -10.37 -30.67 6.85
N SER A 143 -10.03 -30.29 5.62
CA SER A 143 -9.44 -31.19 4.61
C SER A 143 -7.92 -31.16 4.56
N ILE A 144 -7.28 -30.30 5.37
CA ILE A 144 -5.83 -30.22 5.50
C ILE A 144 -5.40 -31.03 6.72
N PHE A 145 -4.46 -31.95 6.54
CA PHE A 145 -4.03 -32.85 7.59
C PHE A 145 -2.58 -32.59 7.98
N VAL A 146 -2.28 -32.78 9.26
CA VAL A 146 -0.93 -32.78 9.83
C VAL A 146 -0.64 -34.14 10.44
N ARG A 147 0.61 -34.58 10.34
CA ARG A 147 1.06 -35.89 10.85
C ARG A 147 1.64 -35.76 12.26
N ASN A 148 1.31 -36.66 13.16
CA ASN A 148 1.92 -36.76 14.46
C ASN A 148 3.18 -37.63 14.46
N ASP A 149 3.88 -37.71 15.59
CA ASP A 149 5.10 -38.48 15.76
C ASP A 149 4.88 -40.00 15.56
N SER A 150 3.65 -40.50 15.77
CA SER A 150 3.24 -41.88 15.53
C SER A 150 2.86 -42.18 14.10
N GLY A 151 2.85 -41.19 13.21
CA GLY A 151 2.48 -41.32 11.80
C GLY A 151 0.99 -41.17 11.52
N GLU A 152 0.15 -40.90 12.52
CA GLU A 152 -1.29 -40.68 12.35
C GLU A 152 -1.58 -39.26 11.82
N MET A 153 -2.62 -39.15 11.03
CA MET A 153 -3.05 -37.90 10.38
C MET A 153 -4.25 -37.31 11.11
N SER A 154 -4.18 -36.01 11.42
CA SER A 154 -5.29 -35.28 12.05
C SER A 154 -5.59 -33.99 11.30
N PRO A 155 -6.87 -33.57 11.20
CA PRO A 155 -7.23 -32.29 10.57
C PRO A 155 -6.59 -31.11 11.31
N ILE A 156 -5.99 -30.18 10.56
CA ILE A 156 -5.30 -28.99 11.11
C ILE A 156 -6.25 -28.07 11.88
N SER A 157 -7.54 -28.05 11.50
CA SER A 157 -8.59 -27.24 12.14
C SER A 157 -8.74 -27.51 13.63
N GLN A 158 -8.37 -28.72 14.12
CA GLN A 158 -8.44 -29.06 15.52
C GLN A 158 -7.40 -28.35 16.39
N TYR A 159 -6.34 -27.84 15.79
CA TYR A 159 -5.18 -27.22 16.46
C TYR A 159 -5.17 -25.69 16.26
N LEU A 160 -6.08 -25.15 15.46
CA LEU A 160 -6.13 -23.75 15.10
C LEU A 160 -7.38 -23.08 15.65
N LYS A 161 -7.17 -21.88 16.18
CA LYS A 161 -8.26 -20.93 16.43
C LYS A 161 -8.11 -19.75 15.49
N LEU A 162 -9.14 -19.48 14.72
CA LEU A 162 -9.20 -18.35 13.79
C LEU A 162 -10.05 -17.25 14.38
N THR A 163 -9.49 -16.07 14.50
CA THR A 163 -10.20 -14.86 14.92
C THR A 163 -10.17 -13.86 13.78
N ARG A 164 -11.33 -13.42 13.31
CA ARG A 164 -11.42 -12.38 12.27
C ARG A 164 -10.98 -11.05 12.85
N VAL A 165 -9.99 -10.45 12.24
CA VAL A 165 -9.44 -9.14 12.60
C VAL A 165 -9.40 -8.23 11.37
N TYR A 166 -9.20 -6.95 11.59
CA TYR A 166 -9.00 -5.98 10.52
C TYR A 166 -7.63 -5.35 10.69
N GLY A 167 -6.95 -5.11 9.59
CA GLY A 167 -5.62 -4.52 9.60
C GLY A 167 -5.28 -3.91 8.26
N SER A 168 -4.05 -3.46 8.11
CA SER A 168 -3.54 -2.98 6.82
C SER A 168 -3.09 -4.14 5.96
N GLU A 169 -3.45 -4.13 4.68
CA GLU A 169 -2.96 -5.12 3.72
C GLU A 169 -1.46 -4.96 3.46
N VAL A 170 -1.02 -3.70 3.34
CA VAL A 170 0.37 -3.34 3.05
C VAL A 170 0.82 -2.24 4.01
N LEU A 171 2.01 -2.39 4.55
CA LEU A 171 2.72 -1.36 5.30
C LEU A 171 3.88 -0.86 4.45
N THR A 172 3.84 0.42 4.10
CA THR A 172 4.88 1.06 3.28
C THR A 172 5.87 1.80 4.17
N ARG A 173 7.14 1.74 3.79
CA ARG A 173 8.20 2.59 4.34
C ARG A 173 8.80 3.44 3.24
N PHE A 174 9.02 4.70 3.54
CA PHE A 174 9.71 5.63 2.66
C PHE A 174 10.86 6.28 3.44
N ASN A 175 12.07 6.15 2.92
CA ASN A 175 13.31 6.56 3.60
C ASN A 175 13.43 6.01 5.03
N LEU A 176 13.11 4.71 5.20
CA LEU A 176 13.13 3.95 6.45
C LEU A 176 12.01 4.26 7.46
N PHE A 177 11.27 5.34 7.30
CA PHE A 177 10.13 5.69 8.14
C PHE A 177 8.85 5.00 7.65
N SER A 178 7.99 4.60 8.57
CA SER A 178 6.63 4.15 8.23
C SER A 178 5.89 5.30 7.55
N ALA A 179 5.29 5.05 6.40
CA ALA A 179 4.72 6.11 5.58
C ALA A 179 3.40 5.71 4.93
N ILE A 180 2.53 6.69 4.74
CA ILE A 180 1.31 6.56 3.96
C ILE A 180 1.42 7.45 2.73
N GLN A 181 1.24 6.85 1.55
CA GLN A 181 1.26 7.56 0.28
C GLN A 181 -0.07 8.29 0.06
N VAL A 182 0.04 9.56 -0.28
CA VAL A 182 -1.07 10.42 -0.70
C VAL A 182 -0.82 10.85 -2.13
N ASN A 183 -1.80 10.62 -2.99
CA ASN A 183 -1.77 11.01 -4.38
C ASN A 183 -2.82 12.09 -4.63
N GLY A 184 -2.48 13.06 -5.45
CA GLY A 184 -3.41 14.11 -5.81
C GLY A 184 -3.04 14.80 -7.11
N ALA A 185 -3.88 15.72 -7.53
CA ALA A 185 -3.65 16.50 -8.73
C ALA A 185 -4.01 17.98 -8.50
N ALA A 186 -3.34 18.86 -9.23
CA ALA A 186 -3.70 20.27 -9.25
C ALA A 186 -5.11 20.47 -9.81
N ALA A 187 -5.85 21.43 -9.27
CA ALA A 187 -7.13 21.86 -9.76
C ALA A 187 -7.01 22.45 -11.19
N SER A 188 -8.14 22.55 -11.89
CA SER A 188 -8.15 23.17 -13.20
C SER A 188 -7.77 24.66 -13.08
N GLY A 189 -6.79 25.08 -13.89
CA GLY A 189 -6.26 26.45 -13.85
C GLY A 189 -5.04 26.65 -12.95
N TYR A 190 -4.65 25.65 -12.18
CA TYR A 190 -3.46 25.70 -11.33
C TYR A 190 -2.32 24.81 -11.89
N SER A 191 -1.09 25.22 -11.61
CA SER A 191 0.11 24.46 -11.98
C SER A 191 0.45 23.41 -10.93
N SER A 192 1.29 22.40 -11.31
CA SER A 192 1.85 21.43 -10.37
C SER A 192 2.68 22.07 -9.26
N GLY A 193 3.49 23.09 -9.59
CA GLY A 193 4.26 23.83 -8.59
C GLY A 193 3.40 24.56 -7.55
N GLN A 194 2.23 25.09 -7.94
CA GLN A 194 1.28 25.67 -6.99
C GLN A 194 0.66 24.60 -6.09
N ALA A 195 0.35 23.43 -6.63
CA ALA A 195 -0.13 22.31 -5.84
C ALA A 195 0.94 21.80 -4.85
N ILE A 196 2.19 21.68 -5.28
CA ILE A 196 3.33 21.31 -4.41
C ILE A 196 3.49 22.31 -3.26
N LYS A 197 3.39 23.61 -3.54
CA LYS A 197 3.45 24.65 -2.51
C LYS A 197 2.28 24.54 -1.52
N ALA A 198 1.06 24.31 -2.00
CA ALA A 198 -0.10 24.08 -1.14
C ALA A 198 0.09 22.84 -0.24
N VAL A 199 0.66 21.75 -0.75
CA VAL A 199 1.02 20.55 0.03
C VAL A 199 1.98 20.91 1.16
N GLN A 200 3.05 21.69 0.88
CA GLN A 200 4.02 22.11 1.89
C GLN A 200 3.40 22.98 2.98
N GLU A 201 2.56 23.96 2.59
CA GLU A 201 1.87 24.85 3.53
C GLU A 201 0.92 24.08 4.45
N VAL A 202 0.10 23.18 3.88
CA VAL A 202 -0.84 22.37 4.68
C VAL A 202 -0.09 21.40 5.58
N ALA A 203 0.98 20.76 5.10
CA ALA A 203 1.79 19.87 5.93
C ALA A 203 2.40 20.59 7.15
N ALA A 204 2.91 21.81 6.95
CA ALA A 204 3.45 22.61 8.05
C ALA A 204 2.40 23.02 9.10
N GLN A 205 1.12 23.08 8.71
CA GLN A 205 0.02 23.46 9.61
C GLN A 205 -0.64 22.28 10.32
N THR A 206 -0.67 21.11 9.67
CA THR A 206 -1.46 19.95 10.11
C THR A 206 -0.66 18.82 10.73
N LEU A 207 0.61 18.65 10.32
CA LEU A 207 1.43 17.56 10.84
C LEU A 207 2.05 17.95 12.18
N PRO A 208 1.80 17.17 13.26
CA PRO A 208 2.39 17.45 14.56
C PRO A 208 3.87 17.04 14.60
N THR A 209 4.59 17.52 15.63
CA THR A 209 5.98 17.13 15.87
C THR A 209 6.16 15.62 15.87
N GLY A 210 7.16 15.13 15.14
CA GLY A 210 7.45 13.70 14.96
C GLY A 210 6.73 13.06 13.76
N TYR A 211 5.98 13.86 13.01
CA TYR A 211 5.50 13.48 11.69
C TYR A 211 6.08 14.40 10.64
N GLY A 212 6.47 13.82 9.51
CA GLY A 212 7.04 14.55 8.39
C GLY A 212 6.36 14.22 7.08
N PHE A 213 6.83 14.83 6.02
CA PHE A 213 6.40 14.46 4.68
C PHE A 213 7.59 14.53 3.72
N GLU A 214 7.54 13.72 2.68
CA GLU A 214 8.47 13.78 1.55
C GLU A 214 7.73 13.59 0.23
N PHE A 215 8.18 14.29 -0.80
CA PHE A 215 7.66 14.07 -2.15
C PHE A 215 8.28 12.82 -2.77
N GLY A 216 7.46 12.07 -3.52
CA GLY A 216 7.88 10.96 -4.36
C GLY A 216 7.85 11.31 -5.84
N GLY A 217 8.38 10.39 -6.67
CA GLY A 217 8.30 10.46 -8.12
C GLY A 217 8.69 11.82 -8.71
N MET A 218 7.90 12.27 -9.69
CA MET A 218 8.12 13.53 -10.38
C MET A 218 8.01 14.76 -9.45
N SER A 219 7.16 14.69 -8.42
CA SER A 219 6.95 15.80 -7.49
C SER A 219 8.20 16.13 -6.68
N ARG A 220 9.04 15.14 -6.41
CA ARG A 220 10.33 15.33 -5.75
C ARG A 220 11.28 16.12 -6.66
N GLU A 221 11.37 15.76 -7.93
CA GLU A 221 12.22 16.45 -8.90
C GLU A 221 11.76 17.90 -9.11
N GLU A 222 10.46 18.10 -9.23
CA GLU A 222 9.85 19.42 -9.41
C GLU A 222 10.05 20.31 -8.17
N SER A 223 9.88 19.76 -6.97
CA SER A 223 10.14 20.47 -5.70
C SER A 223 11.59 20.92 -5.57
N ASN A 224 12.55 20.12 -6.03
CA ASN A 224 13.97 20.41 -5.95
C ASN A 224 14.42 21.42 -7.02
N THR A 225 13.77 21.45 -8.18
CA THR A 225 14.21 22.23 -9.35
C THR A 225 13.69 23.67 -9.34
N GLY A 226 12.64 23.98 -8.57
CA GLY A 226 11.88 25.21 -8.66
C GLY A 226 12.68 26.53 -8.50
N ASN A 227 13.76 26.55 -7.72
CA ASN A 227 14.59 27.73 -7.51
C ASN A 227 15.79 27.82 -8.47
N THR A 228 16.28 26.71 -8.96
CA THR A 228 17.49 26.65 -9.80
C THR A 228 17.25 27.19 -11.20
N THR A 229 16.08 26.95 -11.78
CA THR A 229 15.72 27.40 -13.12
C THR A 229 15.67 28.93 -13.22
N THR A 230 15.09 29.59 -12.23
CA THR A 230 15.03 31.06 -12.18
C THR A 230 16.43 31.67 -12.07
N LEU A 231 17.29 31.07 -11.22
CA LEU A 231 18.68 31.52 -11.08
C LEU A 231 19.47 31.38 -12.39
N VAL A 232 19.35 30.23 -13.06
CA VAL A 232 19.99 30.00 -14.36
C VAL A 232 19.49 30.99 -15.42
N PHE A 233 18.19 31.29 -15.47
CA PHE A 233 17.64 32.29 -16.38
C PHE A 233 18.23 33.69 -16.13
N VAL A 234 18.32 34.11 -14.87
CA VAL A 234 18.94 35.41 -14.51
C VAL A 234 20.40 35.47 -14.92
N ILE A 235 21.15 34.40 -14.66
CA ILE A 235 22.57 34.28 -15.07
C ILE A 235 22.68 34.34 -16.61
N CYS A 236 21.85 33.62 -17.35
CA CYS A 236 21.83 33.67 -18.82
C CYS A 236 21.57 35.08 -19.34
N VAL A 237 20.61 35.81 -18.75
CA VAL A 237 20.33 37.22 -19.15
C VAL A 237 21.52 38.12 -18.88
N VAL A 238 22.18 37.96 -17.73
CA VAL A 238 23.39 38.76 -17.37
C VAL A 238 24.55 38.47 -18.35
N PHE A 239 24.70 37.22 -18.83
CA PHE A 239 25.79 36.88 -19.78
C PHE A 239 25.48 37.29 -21.24
N ILE A 240 24.20 37.52 -21.58
CA ILE A 240 23.79 37.95 -22.92
C ILE A 240 23.90 39.47 -23.10
N TYR A 241 23.77 40.24 -22.02
CA TYR A 241 23.91 41.71 -21.96
C TYR A 241 25.25 42.14 -21.33
#